data_aba3061507eed3095ab921a9fd852f2e
#
_entry.id   aba3061507eed3095ab921a9fd852f2e
#
_cell.length_a   1.000
_cell.length_b   1.000
_cell.length_c   1.000
_cell.angle_alpha   90.00
_cell.angle_beta   90.00
_cell.angle_gamma   90.00
#
_symmetry.space_group_name_H-M   'P 1'
#
loop_
_entity.id
_entity.type
_entity.pdbx_description
1 polymer ?
#
loop_
_entity_poly.entity_id
_entity_poly.type
_entity_poly.pdbx_seq_one_letter_code
_entity_poly.pdbx_strand_id
1 'polypeptide(L)'
;MLRTRVIPCLLLKNESLVKTVKFKEYNYIGDPVNTVRIFNELEVDELMFLDIFASKENRDINFKIIREIANECFMPLGYGGNIKSLDDAKRIFEIGFEKVIINSNSFNNLKLIEKISKYFGSQSIIGSVDIKKSFWGGQKIYSHHGRIKQKDNAVTWAKKLEDSGVGELLITSIDREGSWSGYDIDLIESINKVVQVPIIANGGCGSVQHIEEVVKKANVSACAVGSLVVYQKKG
;
A
#
# COMPACT_ATOMS: atom_id res chain seq x y z
N MET A 1 -0.04 -12.52 21.52
CA MET A 1 0.59 -11.99 20.28
C MET A 1 -0.55 -11.70 19.30
N LEU A 2 -0.64 -10.49 18.77
CA LEU A 2 -1.65 -10.19 17.75
C LEU A 2 -1.35 -11.02 16.50
N ARG A 3 -2.40 -11.54 15.83
CA ARG A 3 -2.26 -12.29 14.58
C ARG A 3 -1.76 -11.37 13.48
N THR A 4 -0.75 -11.78 12.72
CA THR A 4 -0.29 -11.04 11.54
C THR A 4 -1.36 -11.07 10.45
N ARG A 5 -1.74 -9.92 9.93
CA ARG A 5 -2.73 -9.79 8.84
C ARG A 5 -2.08 -10.12 7.49
N VAL A 6 -2.81 -10.81 6.63
CA VAL A 6 -2.45 -10.99 5.22
C VAL A 6 -3.43 -10.20 4.37
N ILE A 7 -2.93 -9.17 3.70
CA ILE A 7 -3.73 -8.15 3.04
C ILE A 7 -3.53 -8.22 1.52
N PRO A 8 -4.51 -8.70 0.74
CA PRO A 8 -4.45 -8.54 -0.71
C PRO A 8 -4.35 -7.07 -1.09
N CYS A 9 -3.32 -6.73 -1.88
CA CYS A 9 -3.06 -5.38 -2.38
C CYS A 9 -3.29 -5.36 -3.89
N LEU A 10 -4.41 -4.76 -4.30
CA LEU A 10 -4.92 -4.73 -5.64
C LEU A 10 -4.63 -3.38 -6.30
N LEU A 11 -4.09 -3.41 -7.51
CA LEU A 11 -3.71 -2.21 -8.22
C LEU A 11 -4.80 -1.82 -9.23
N LEU A 12 -5.31 -0.60 -9.11
CA LEU A 12 -6.24 -0.01 -10.07
C LEU A 12 -5.50 0.81 -11.14
N LYS A 13 -5.91 0.62 -12.37
CA LYS A 13 -5.63 1.48 -13.50
C LYS A 13 -6.95 1.82 -14.16
N ASN A 14 -7.40 3.06 -13.98
CA ASN A 14 -8.75 3.47 -14.31
C ASN A 14 -9.80 2.63 -13.57
N GLU A 15 -10.61 1.85 -14.29
CA GLU A 15 -11.68 1.01 -13.74
C GLU A 15 -11.32 -0.49 -13.74
N SER A 16 -10.07 -0.83 -14.03
CA SER A 16 -9.60 -2.21 -14.15
C SER A 16 -8.51 -2.55 -13.14
N LEU A 17 -8.47 -3.81 -12.73
CA LEU A 17 -7.34 -4.32 -11.97
C LEU A 17 -6.19 -4.68 -12.90
N VAL A 18 -5.00 -4.28 -12.47
CA VAL A 18 -3.75 -4.60 -13.16
C VAL A 18 -2.72 -5.17 -12.19
N LYS A 19 -1.74 -5.87 -12.73
CA LYS A 19 -0.54 -6.28 -12.01
C LYS A 19 0.69 -5.75 -12.72
N THR A 20 1.68 -5.35 -11.93
CA THR A 20 2.95 -4.80 -12.42
C THR A 20 4.12 -5.69 -12.01
N VAL A 21 5.26 -5.47 -12.64
CA VAL A 21 6.57 -5.98 -12.21
C VAL A 21 7.51 -4.78 -12.11
N LYS A 22 8.01 -4.52 -10.89
CA LYS A 22 8.91 -3.39 -10.59
C LYS A 22 8.34 -2.03 -11.02
N PHE A 23 7.01 -1.86 -10.83
CA PHE A 23 6.25 -0.67 -11.26
C PHE A 23 6.27 -0.42 -12.76
N LYS A 24 6.55 -1.45 -13.56
CA LYS A 24 6.53 -1.45 -15.02
C LYS A 24 5.59 -2.53 -15.50
N GLU A 25 5.44 -2.69 -16.82
CA GLU A 25 4.67 -3.80 -17.45
C GLU A 25 3.30 -4.02 -16.80
N TYR A 26 2.25 -3.51 -17.42
CA TYR A 26 0.89 -3.60 -16.89
C TYR A 26 0.16 -4.78 -17.53
N ASN A 27 -0.14 -5.80 -16.74
CA ASN A 27 -0.98 -6.90 -17.16
C ASN A 27 -2.38 -6.71 -16.55
N TYR A 28 -3.41 -6.76 -17.39
CA TYR A 28 -4.80 -6.80 -16.93
C TYR A 28 -5.06 -8.11 -16.19
N ILE A 29 -5.72 -8.04 -15.04
CA ILE A 29 -6.02 -9.23 -14.21
C ILE A 29 -7.49 -9.41 -13.89
N GLY A 30 -8.33 -8.41 -14.14
CA GLY A 30 -9.76 -8.55 -13.90
C GLY A 30 -10.51 -7.27 -13.61
N ASP A 31 -11.78 -7.47 -13.31
CA ASP A 31 -12.69 -6.46 -12.82
C ASP A 31 -12.61 -6.35 -11.29
N PRO A 32 -12.53 -5.13 -10.70
CA PRO A 32 -12.36 -4.96 -9.26
C PRO A 32 -13.56 -5.47 -8.45
N VAL A 33 -14.78 -5.26 -8.91
CA VAL A 33 -16.01 -5.66 -8.19
C VAL A 33 -16.13 -7.18 -8.12
N ASN A 34 -15.89 -7.87 -9.24
CA ASN A 34 -15.89 -9.33 -9.28
C ASN A 34 -14.77 -9.92 -8.42
N THR A 35 -13.62 -9.27 -8.38
CA THR A 35 -12.49 -9.70 -7.56
C THR A 35 -12.80 -9.59 -6.06
N VAL A 36 -13.49 -8.53 -5.63
CA VAL A 36 -13.95 -8.38 -4.23
C VAL A 36 -14.83 -9.54 -3.81
N ARG A 37 -15.77 -10.00 -4.65
CA ARG A 37 -16.64 -11.15 -4.36
C ARG A 37 -15.82 -12.41 -4.05
N ILE A 38 -14.74 -12.64 -4.79
CA ILE A 38 -13.85 -13.79 -4.55
C ILE A 38 -13.18 -13.64 -3.17
N PHE A 39 -12.70 -12.45 -2.80
CA PHE A 39 -12.07 -12.24 -1.51
C PHE A 39 -13.06 -12.25 -0.33
N ASN A 40 -14.34 -11.90 -0.55
CA ASN A 40 -15.40 -12.12 0.45
C ASN A 40 -15.55 -13.61 0.79
N GLU A 41 -15.55 -14.50 -0.24
CA GLU A 41 -15.64 -15.94 -0.04
C GLU A 41 -14.39 -16.52 0.66
N LEU A 42 -13.24 -15.89 0.47
CA LEU A 42 -11.97 -16.29 1.10
C LEU A 42 -11.78 -15.72 2.52
N GLU A 43 -12.69 -14.86 3.00
CA GLU A 43 -12.67 -14.27 4.34
C GLU A 43 -11.32 -13.64 4.70
N VAL A 44 -10.72 -12.86 3.78
CA VAL A 44 -9.44 -12.20 4.03
C VAL A 44 -9.55 -11.12 5.10
N ASP A 45 -8.45 -10.86 5.83
CA ASP A 45 -8.45 -9.94 6.97
C ASP A 45 -8.77 -8.48 6.59
N GLU A 46 -8.33 -8.02 5.42
CA GLU A 46 -8.42 -6.63 4.92
C GLU A 46 -8.11 -6.63 3.42
N LEU A 47 -8.63 -5.66 2.66
CA LEU A 47 -8.27 -5.43 1.26
C LEU A 47 -7.70 -4.01 1.06
N MET A 48 -6.68 -3.87 0.21
CA MET A 48 -6.17 -2.57 -0.22
C MET A 48 -6.34 -2.39 -1.73
N PHE A 49 -6.86 -1.22 -2.12
CA PHE A 49 -6.91 -0.77 -3.52
C PHE A 49 -6.00 0.43 -3.72
N LEU A 50 -5.04 0.32 -4.63
CA LEU A 50 -4.12 1.39 -4.97
C LEU A 50 -4.32 1.83 -6.42
N ASP A 51 -4.89 3.03 -6.63
CA ASP A 51 -4.93 3.66 -7.96
C ASP A 51 -3.55 4.23 -8.29
N ILE A 52 -2.77 3.42 -8.99
CA ILE A 52 -1.36 3.71 -9.28
C ILE A 52 -1.16 4.74 -10.38
N PHE A 53 -2.22 5.14 -11.08
CA PHE A 53 -2.18 6.14 -12.14
C PHE A 53 -2.70 7.52 -11.72
N ALA A 54 -3.57 7.60 -10.71
CA ALA A 54 -4.22 8.84 -10.33
C ALA A 54 -3.23 9.98 -10.01
N SER A 55 -2.18 9.73 -9.20
CA SER A 55 -1.16 10.74 -8.90
C SER A 55 -0.22 11.01 -10.07
N LYS A 56 0.09 9.98 -10.86
CA LYS A 56 0.96 10.08 -12.04
C LYS A 56 0.36 10.96 -13.14
N GLU A 57 -0.95 10.89 -13.32
CA GLU A 57 -1.74 11.61 -14.32
C GLU A 57 -2.36 12.90 -13.75
N ASN A 58 -2.12 13.16 -12.48
CA ASN A 58 -2.78 14.22 -11.71
C ASN A 58 -4.32 14.17 -11.84
N ARG A 59 -4.86 12.95 -11.96
CA ARG A 59 -6.29 12.68 -12.12
C ARG A 59 -6.97 12.68 -10.74
N ASP A 60 -8.21 13.14 -10.70
CA ASP A 60 -9.03 13.05 -9.51
C ASP A 60 -9.43 11.60 -9.20
N ILE A 61 -9.83 11.37 -7.95
CA ILE A 61 -10.28 10.07 -7.47
C ILE A 61 -11.54 9.67 -8.22
N ASN A 62 -11.58 8.45 -8.75
CA ASN A 62 -12.79 7.90 -9.35
C ASN A 62 -13.73 7.38 -8.26
N PHE A 63 -14.52 8.29 -7.68
CA PHE A 63 -15.46 7.97 -6.61
C PHE A 63 -16.57 6.99 -7.04
N LYS A 64 -16.82 6.85 -8.34
CA LYS A 64 -17.80 5.88 -8.85
C LYS A 64 -17.30 4.46 -8.62
N ILE A 65 -16.11 4.13 -9.12
CA ILE A 65 -15.57 2.79 -9.01
C ILE A 65 -15.30 2.36 -7.57
N ILE A 66 -14.79 3.28 -6.71
CA ILE A 66 -14.55 2.93 -5.31
C ILE A 66 -15.86 2.72 -4.53
N ARG A 67 -16.95 3.38 -4.91
CA ARG A 67 -18.29 3.12 -4.35
C ARG A 67 -18.81 1.75 -4.77
N GLU A 68 -18.64 1.37 -6.03
CA GLU A 68 -19.02 0.05 -6.52
C GLU A 68 -18.24 -1.05 -5.79
N ILE A 69 -16.93 -0.85 -5.56
CA ILE A 69 -16.09 -1.75 -4.77
C ILE A 69 -16.60 -1.86 -3.32
N ALA A 70 -16.84 -0.73 -2.65
CA ALA A 70 -17.27 -0.71 -1.26
C ALA A 70 -18.63 -1.37 -1.04
N ASN A 71 -19.57 -1.20 -2.00
CA ASN A 71 -20.90 -1.80 -1.90
C ASN A 71 -20.88 -3.34 -1.94
N GLU A 72 -19.84 -3.93 -2.51
CA GLU A 72 -19.68 -5.39 -2.60
C GLU A 72 -18.79 -5.97 -1.50
N CYS A 73 -18.06 -5.14 -0.76
CA CYS A 73 -17.05 -5.59 0.18
C CYS A 73 -17.61 -5.73 1.60
N PHE A 74 -17.31 -6.85 2.27
CA PHE A 74 -17.71 -7.13 3.65
C PHE A 74 -16.53 -7.12 4.63
N MET A 75 -15.33 -6.84 4.16
CA MET A 75 -14.13 -6.73 4.99
C MET A 75 -13.58 -5.31 4.99
N PRO A 76 -12.72 -4.95 5.96
CA PRO A 76 -12.06 -3.65 6.01
C PRO A 76 -11.36 -3.28 4.71
N LEU A 77 -11.59 -2.06 4.22
CA LEU A 77 -11.05 -1.53 2.97
C LEU A 77 -10.08 -0.39 3.19
N GLY A 78 -8.94 -0.45 2.51
CA GLY A 78 -8.00 0.66 2.35
C GLY A 78 -7.96 1.18 0.90
N TYR A 79 -7.96 2.50 0.72
CA TYR A 79 -7.81 3.13 -0.59
C TYR A 79 -6.62 4.08 -0.64
N GLY A 80 -5.81 3.97 -1.71
CA GLY A 80 -4.75 4.92 -2.06
C GLY A 80 -4.87 5.34 -3.53
N GLY A 81 -4.76 6.65 -3.80
CA GLY A 81 -4.86 7.16 -5.17
C GLY A 81 -5.09 8.67 -5.19
N ASN A 82 -4.01 9.46 -5.23
CA ASN A 82 -4.02 10.90 -5.39
C ASN A 82 -4.92 11.69 -4.39
N ILE A 83 -4.98 11.24 -3.14
CA ILE A 83 -5.69 11.93 -2.05
C ILE A 83 -4.96 13.25 -1.77
N LYS A 84 -5.61 14.39 -2.02
CA LYS A 84 -5.01 15.75 -1.98
C LYS A 84 -5.53 16.60 -0.81
N SER A 85 -6.70 16.25 -0.28
CA SER A 85 -7.41 17.07 0.69
C SER A 85 -8.07 16.25 1.80
N LEU A 86 -8.45 16.94 2.88
CA LEU A 86 -9.28 16.35 3.92
C LEU A 86 -10.67 15.94 3.37
N ASP A 87 -11.20 16.70 2.42
CA ASP A 87 -12.51 16.41 1.82
C ASP A 87 -12.47 15.15 0.93
N ASP A 88 -11.34 14.88 0.25
CA ASP A 88 -11.14 13.59 -0.43
C ASP A 88 -11.21 12.44 0.58
N ALA A 89 -10.50 12.56 1.70
CA ALA A 89 -10.50 11.53 2.74
C ALA A 89 -11.91 11.33 3.34
N LYS A 90 -12.64 12.42 3.65
CA LYS A 90 -14.02 12.35 4.12
C LYS A 90 -14.91 11.56 3.18
N ARG A 91 -14.88 11.89 1.88
CA ARG A 91 -15.69 11.20 0.86
C ARG A 91 -15.32 9.72 0.73
N ILE A 92 -14.04 9.35 0.89
CA ILE A 92 -13.61 7.95 0.89
C ILE A 92 -14.20 7.22 2.09
N PHE A 93 -14.13 7.79 3.30
CA PHE A 93 -14.70 7.20 4.51
C PHE A 93 -16.24 7.12 4.46
N GLU A 94 -16.92 8.15 3.94
CA GLU A 94 -18.38 8.15 3.73
C GLU A 94 -18.85 7.06 2.76
N ILE A 95 -18.00 6.64 1.82
CA ILE A 95 -18.27 5.54 0.88
C ILE A 95 -18.18 4.18 1.58
N GLY A 96 -17.45 4.07 2.71
CA GLY A 96 -17.31 2.84 3.48
C GLY A 96 -15.89 2.28 3.55
N PHE A 97 -14.87 3.02 3.09
CA PHE A 97 -13.48 2.67 3.34
C PHE A 97 -13.10 3.01 4.79
N GLU A 98 -12.24 2.22 5.39
CA GLU A 98 -11.78 2.41 6.76
C GLU A 98 -10.40 3.04 6.85
N LYS A 99 -9.60 2.95 5.78
CA LYS A 99 -8.25 3.50 5.73
C LYS A 99 -7.96 4.23 4.43
N VAL A 100 -7.20 5.31 4.54
CA VAL A 100 -6.61 6.02 3.41
C VAL A 100 -5.10 5.78 3.36
N ILE A 101 -4.57 5.53 2.16
CA ILE A 101 -3.15 5.24 1.93
C ILE A 101 -2.54 6.42 1.17
N ILE A 102 -1.59 7.11 1.78
CA ILE A 102 -1.02 8.35 1.25
C ILE A 102 0.47 8.17 0.97
N ASN A 103 0.86 8.42 -0.29
CA ASN A 103 2.26 8.43 -0.75
C ASN A 103 2.62 9.80 -1.35
N SER A 104 2.36 10.02 -2.64
CA SER A 104 2.89 11.13 -3.44
C SER A 104 2.59 12.51 -2.84
N ASN A 105 1.39 12.72 -2.34
CA ASN A 105 0.97 14.02 -1.82
C ASN A 105 1.56 14.34 -0.45
N SER A 106 2.05 13.35 0.31
CA SER A 106 2.73 13.58 1.58
C SER A 106 4.07 14.30 1.42
N PHE A 107 4.78 14.08 0.30
CA PHE A 107 6.08 14.73 0.05
C PHE A 107 5.99 16.25 -0.07
N ASN A 108 4.85 16.74 -0.53
CA ASN A 108 4.61 18.17 -0.67
C ASN A 108 3.82 18.77 0.51
N ASN A 109 3.11 17.95 1.29
CA ASN A 109 2.17 18.42 2.30
C ASN A 109 1.93 17.41 3.43
N LEU A 110 2.88 17.31 4.37
CA LEU A 110 2.70 16.48 5.58
C LEU A 110 1.52 16.95 6.45
N LYS A 111 1.17 18.27 6.40
CA LYS A 111 -0.01 18.80 7.10
C LYS A 111 -1.33 18.16 6.67
N LEU A 112 -1.38 17.56 5.49
CA LEU A 112 -2.55 16.78 5.06
C LEU A 112 -2.76 15.58 5.99
N ILE A 113 -1.69 14.84 6.29
CA ILE A 113 -1.72 13.69 7.21
C ILE A 113 -2.15 14.15 8.60
N GLU A 114 -1.54 15.22 9.15
CA GLU A 114 -1.90 15.78 10.46
C GLU A 114 -3.38 16.15 10.54
N LYS A 115 -3.93 16.77 9.49
CA LYS A 115 -5.37 17.14 9.44
C LYS A 115 -6.27 15.91 9.43
N ILE A 116 -5.96 14.90 8.62
CA ILE A 116 -6.76 13.67 8.53
C ILE A 116 -6.64 12.91 9.86
N SER A 117 -5.44 12.77 10.43
CA SER A 117 -5.21 12.12 11.71
C SER A 117 -5.96 12.79 12.85
N LYS A 118 -5.97 14.12 12.89
CA LYS A 118 -6.73 14.87 13.90
C LYS A 118 -8.24 14.68 13.79
N TYR A 119 -8.76 14.45 12.57
CA TYR A 119 -10.20 14.36 12.34
C TYR A 119 -10.72 12.92 12.49
N PHE A 120 -9.98 11.92 11.96
CA PHE A 120 -10.40 10.51 11.90
C PHE A 120 -9.59 9.57 12.79
N GLY A 121 -8.52 10.04 13.41
CA GLY A 121 -7.57 9.22 14.16
C GLY A 121 -6.45 8.66 13.27
N SER A 122 -5.29 8.42 13.88
CA SER A 122 -4.11 7.88 13.18
C SER A 122 -4.36 6.50 12.56
N GLN A 123 -5.17 5.66 13.22
CA GLN A 123 -5.51 4.30 12.76
C GLN A 123 -6.18 4.27 11.38
N SER A 124 -6.73 5.39 10.91
CA SER A 124 -7.35 5.52 9.59
C SER A 124 -6.38 5.89 8.48
N ILE A 125 -5.07 6.02 8.79
CA ILE A 125 -4.06 6.50 7.81
C ILE A 125 -2.91 5.52 7.71
N ILE A 126 -2.62 5.10 6.48
CA ILE A 126 -1.43 4.35 6.12
C ILE A 126 -0.49 5.28 5.33
N GLY A 127 0.71 5.51 5.86
CA GLY A 127 1.78 6.18 5.13
C GLY A 127 2.49 5.20 4.19
N SER A 128 2.45 5.42 2.87
CA SER A 128 3.12 4.53 1.92
C SER A 128 4.47 5.06 1.51
N VAL A 129 5.48 4.19 1.54
CA VAL A 129 6.87 4.51 1.17
C VAL A 129 7.34 3.53 0.10
N ASP A 130 7.57 4.02 -1.11
CA ASP A 130 8.07 3.23 -2.24
C ASP A 130 9.59 3.40 -2.34
N ILE A 131 10.32 2.31 -2.22
CA ILE A 131 11.77 2.31 -2.08
C ILE A 131 12.41 1.48 -3.19
N LYS A 132 13.48 2.03 -3.75
CA LYS A 132 14.32 1.36 -4.75
C LYS A 132 15.79 1.41 -4.36
N LYS A 133 16.51 0.31 -4.54
CA LYS A 133 17.96 0.28 -4.35
C LYS A 133 18.66 1.04 -5.48
N SER A 134 19.58 1.92 -5.10
CA SER A 134 20.47 2.59 -6.06
C SER A 134 21.57 1.63 -6.51
N PHE A 135 22.12 1.85 -7.68
CA PHE A 135 23.27 1.11 -8.20
C PHE A 135 24.46 1.08 -7.21
N TRP A 136 24.64 2.15 -6.45
CA TRP A 136 25.69 2.28 -5.41
C TRP A 136 25.26 1.76 -4.01
N GLY A 137 24.22 0.94 -3.94
CA GLY A 137 23.78 0.29 -2.70
C GLY A 137 22.88 1.12 -1.75
N GLY A 138 22.66 2.41 -2.01
CA GLY A 138 21.79 3.25 -1.18
C GLY A 138 20.29 3.04 -1.46
N GLN A 139 19.47 3.12 -0.44
CA GLN A 139 18.01 3.09 -0.55
C GLN A 139 17.48 4.49 -0.90
N LYS A 140 16.66 4.60 -1.94
CA LYS A 140 16.05 5.85 -2.39
C LYS A 140 14.54 5.72 -2.43
N ILE A 141 13.86 6.74 -1.94
CA ILE A 141 12.39 6.79 -1.98
C ILE A 141 11.89 7.48 -3.25
N TYR A 142 10.72 7.04 -3.66
CA TYR A 142 10.09 7.49 -4.89
C TYR A 142 8.61 7.83 -4.67
N SER A 143 8.10 8.70 -5.51
CA SER A 143 6.69 9.03 -5.60
C SER A 143 6.19 8.91 -7.05
N HIS A 144 4.89 9.15 -7.28
CA HIS A 144 4.26 9.12 -8.60
C HIS A 144 4.56 7.82 -9.35
N HIS A 145 4.30 6.69 -8.67
CA HIS A 145 4.53 5.35 -9.22
C HIS A 145 6.00 5.14 -9.66
N GLY A 146 6.93 5.44 -8.76
CA GLY A 146 8.36 5.22 -8.99
C GLY A 146 9.05 6.20 -9.95
N ARG A 147 8.38 7.28 -10.36
CA ARG A 147 8.92 8.24 -11.36
C ARG A 147 9.79 9.34 -10.76
N ILE A 148 9.38 9.87 -9.61
CA ILE A 148 10.04 11.01 -8.99
C ILE A 148 10.82 10.54 -7.78
N LYS A 149 12.17 10.63 -7.88
CA LYS A 149 13.08 10.37 -6.77
C LYS A 149 12.99 11.49 -5.76
N GLN A 150 12.83 11.15 -4.50
CA GLN A 150 12.76 12.10 -3.40
C GLN A 150 14.10 12.33 -2.72
N LYS A 151 14.21 13.42 -1.94
CA LYS A 151 15.46 13.84 -1.31
C LYS A 151 15.80 13.02 -0.07
N ASP A 152 14.82 12.71 0.76
CA ASP A 152 14.98 11.97 2.00
C ASP A 152 15.41 10.51 1.74
N ASN A 153 15.99 9.88 2.74
CA ASN A 153 16.15 8.43 2.78
C ASN A 153 14.92 7.75 3.42
N ALA A 154 14.81 6.43 3.24
CA ALA A 154 13.64 5.67 3.67
C ALA A 154 13.38 5.78 5.19
N VAL A 155 14.42 5.67 6.01
CA VAL A 155 14.33 5.71 7.47
C VAL A 155 13.87 7.10 7.97
N THR A 156 14.50 8.17 7.47
CA THR A 156 14.13 9.54 7.81
C THR A 156 12.70 9.85 7.40
N TRP A 157 12.29 9.39 6.21
CA TRP A 157 10.95 9.66 5.71
C TRP A 157 9.87 8.90 6.49
N ALA A 158 10.12 7.62 6.80
CA ALA A 158 9.22 6.83 7.63
C ALA A 158 8.98 7.49 8.99
N LYS A 159 10.04 8.03 9.63
CA LYS A 159 9.91 8.76 10.89
C LYS A 159 9.10 10.05 10.74
N LYS A 160 9.30 10.82 9.68
CA LYS A 160 8.49 12.02 9.39
C LYS A 160 7.00 11.70 9.21
N LEU A 161 6.68 10.58 8.55
CA LEU A 161 5.30 10.13 8.39
C LEU A 161 4.68 9.75 9.74
N GLU A 162 5.40 8.99 10.56
CA GLU A 162 4.96 8.66 11.93
C GLU A 162 4.70 9.93 12.75
N ASP A 163 5.66 10.87 12.78
CA ASP A 163 5.54 12.13 13.51
C ASP A 163 4.39 13.01 12.99
N SER A 164 3.98 12.84 11.74
CA SER A 164 2.81 13.51 11.15
C SER A 164 1.48 12.83 11.48
N GLY A 165 1.50 11.66 12.12
CA GLY A 165 0.31 11.01 12.65
C GLY A 165 -0.27 9.88 11.79
N VAL A 166 0.53 9.19 10.96
CA VAL A 166 0.09 7.92 10.36
C VAL A 166 -0.03 6.84 11.44
N GLY A 167 -0.98 5.94 11.31
CA GLY A 167 -1.15 4.81 12.22
C GLY A 167 -0.43 3.54 11.77
N GLU A 168 -0.11 3.42 10.47
CA GLU A 168 0.61 2.30 9.88
C GLU A 168 1.51 2.79 8.74
N LEU A 169 2.56 2.02 8.44
CA LEU A 169 3.44 2.27 7.29
C LEU A 169 3.39 1.10 6.31
N LEU A 170 3.06 1.37 5.04
CA LEU A 170 3.18 0.43 3.92
C LEU A 170 4.56 0.60 3.27
N ILE A 171 5.46 -0.36 3.49
CA ILE A 171 6.83 -0.32 2.98
C ILE A 171 6.93 -1.18 1.74
N THR A 172 7.11 -0.54 0.58
CA THR A 172 7.17 -1.23 -0.72
C THR A 172 8.58 -1.25 -1.29
N SER A 173 9.13 -2.45 -1.50
CA SER A 173 10.35 -2.62 -2.29
C SER A 173 10.00 -2.70 -3.78
N ILE A 174 10.29 -1.62 -4.54
CA ILE A 174 10.02 -1.56 -5.98
C ILE A 174 10.80 -2.66 -6.72
N ASP A 175 12.04 -2.93 -6.33
CA ASP A 175 12.89 -3.92 -6.99
C ASP A 175 12.39 -5.35 -6.83
N ARG A 176 11.62 -5.63 -5.78
CA ARG A 176 11.02 -6.93 -5.49
C ARG A 176 9.57 -7.05 -5.93
N GLU A 177 8.89 -5.92 -6.20
CA GLU A 177 7.48 -5.91 -6.62
C GLU A 177 7.28 -6.77 -7.87
N GLY A 178 6.35 -7.74 -7.80
CA GLY A 178 6.04 -8.68 -8.88
C GLY A 178 7.11 -9.75 -9.17
N SER A 179 8.23 -9.79 -8.43
CA SER A 179 9.37 -10.67 -8.71
C SER A 179 9.29 -12.07 -8.10
N TRP A 180 8.38 -12.32 -7.16
CA TRP A 180 8.23 -13.57 -6.40
C TRP A 180 9.45 -13.96 -5.54
N SER A 181 10.39 -13.02 -5.29
CA SER A 181 11.68 -13.29 -4.64
C SER A 181 11.72 -13.06 -3.13
N GLY A 182 10.56 -12.90 -2.49
CA GLY A 182 10.42 -12.57 -1.07
C GLY A 182 10.51 -11.07 -0.79
N TYR A 183 10.13 -10.69 0.43
CA TYR A 183 10.18 -9.30 0.90
C TYR A 183 11.62 -8.83 1.13
N ASP A 184 11.85 -7.51 1.10
CA ASP A 184 13.16 -6.91 1.42
C ASP A 184 13.30 -6.77 2.94
N ILE A 185 13.72 -7.85 3.61
CA ILE A 185 13.79 -7.94 5.06
C ILE A 185 14.72 -6.88 5.64
N ASP A 186 15.92 -6.71 5.09
CA ASP A 186 16.91 -5.74 5.57
C ASP A 186 16.36 -4.30 5.54
N LEU A 187 15.63 -3.97 4.46
CA LEU A 187 14.96 -2.68 4.33
C LEU A 187 13.93 -2.49 5.45
N ILE A 188 13.04 -3.48 5.63
CA ILE A 188 11.95 -3.42 6.60
C ILE A 188 12.51 -3.33 8.02
N GLU A 189 13.51 -4.16 8.37
CA GLU A 189 14.19 -4.11 9.67
C GLU A 189 14.82 -2.74 9.94
N SER A 190 15.43 -2.11 8.92
CA SER A 190 16.06 -0.80 9.07
C SER A 190 15.06 0.30 9.44
N ILE A 191 13.83 0.20 8.94
CA ILE A 191 12.75 1.12 9.26
C ILE A 191 12.12 0.76 10.61
N ASN A 192 11.89 -0.52 10.87
CA ASN A 192 11.26 -0.98 12.11
C ASN A 192 12.05 -0.62 13.39
N LYS A 193 13.37 -0.43 13.26
CA LYS A 193 14.24 0.02 14.37
C LYS A 193 14.00 1.46 14.81
N VAL A 194 13.36 2.29 13.98
CA VAL A 194 13.24 3.75 14.22
C VAL A 194 11.80 4.24 14.36
N VAL A 195 10.82 3.43 13.97
CA VAL A 195 9.39 3.76 14.10
C VAL A 195 8.73 2.86 15.15
N GLN A 196 7.63 3.33 15.73
CA GLN A 196 6.81 2.58 16.67
C GLN A 196 5.49 2.11 16.06
N VAL A 197 5.06 2.75 14.95
CA VAL A 197 3.84 2.37 14.25
C VAL A 197 4.00 1.03 13.53
N PRO A 198 2.94 0.22 13.43
CA PRO A 198 2.93 -1.04 12.71
C PRO A 198 3.41 -0.90 11.27
N ILE A 199 4.19 -1.89 10.80
CA ILE A 199 4.66 -1.97 9.41
C ILE A 199 3.89 -3.05 8.66
N ILE A 200 3.47 -2.70 7.44
CA ILE A 200 2.92 -3.59 6.42
C ILE A 200 4.02 -3.82 5.37
N ALA A 201 4.52 -5.04 5.28
CA ALA A 201 5.52 -5.41 4.26
C ALA A 201 4.86 -5.54 2.88
N ASN A 202 5.43 -4.93 1.83
CA ASN A 202 4.92 -5.03 0.48
C ASN A 202 6.03 -5.23 -0.56
N GLY A 203 5.71 -5.97 -1.63
CA GLY A 203 6.60 -6.23 -2.76
C GLY A 203 7.47 -7.47 -2.60
N GLY A 204 7.25 -8.46 -3.49
CA GLY A 204 8.07 -9.67 -3.61
C GLY A 204 7.47 -10.96 -3.07
N CYS A 205 6.32 -10.92 -2.39
CA CYS A 205 5.69 -12.14 -1.88
C CYS A 205 5.37 -13.14 -3.00
N GLY A 206 5.89 -14.35 -2.87
CA GLY A 206 5.68 -15.41 -3.84
C GLY A 206 5.30 -16.76 -3.19
N SER A 207 5.32 -16.83 -1.86
CA SER A 207 4.94 -18.05 -1.12
C SER A 207 4.58 -17.74 0.33
N VAL A 208 3.95 -18.68 1.00
CA VAL A 208 3.66 -18.59 2.45
C VAL A 208 4.96 -18.51 3.26
N GLN A 209 6.03 -19.19 2.82
CA GLN A 209 7.34 -19.12 3.45
C GLN A 209 7.92 -17.71 3.47
N HIS A 210 7.68 -16.91 2.43
CA HIS A 210 8.11 -15.50 2.41
C HIS A 210 7.36 -14.66 3.46
N ILE A 211 6.07 -14.97 3.72
CA ILE A 211 5.29 -14.33 4.79
C ILE A 211 5.87 -14.72 6.15
N GLU A 212 6.07 -16.01 6.37
CA GLU A 212 6.65 -16.51 7.63
C GLU A 212 8.02 -15.89 7.91
N GLU A 213 8.87 -15.80 6.89
CA GLU A 213 10.22 -15.26 7.01
C GLU A 213 10.23 -13.77 7.39
N VAL A 214 9.42 -12.92 6.73
CA VAL A 214 9.37 -11.48 7.05
C VAL A 214 8.76 -11.22 8.42
N VAL A 215 7.75 -12.00 8.82
CA VAL A 215 7.16 -11.91 10.16
C VAL A 215 8.18 -12.26 11.25
N LYS A 216 8.92 -13.37 11.09
CA LYS A 216 9.89 -13.81 12.07
C LYS A 216 11.11 -12.91 12.17
N LYS A 217 11.64 -12.43 11.03
CA LYS A 217 12.88 -11.65 10.99
C LYS A 217 12.64 -10.15 11.20
N ALA A 218 11.65 -9.59 10.52
CA ALA A 218 11.41 -8.14 10.54
C ALA A 218 10.26 -7.71 11.47
N ASN A 219 9.60 -8.64 12.18
CA ASN A 219 8.53 -8.37 13.16
C ASN A 219 7.44 -7.43 12.62
N VAL A 220 6.97 -7.70 11.40
CA VAL A 220 5.91 -6.90 10.77
C VAL A 220 4.52 -7.26 11.31
N SER A 221 3.61 -6.29 11.32
CA SER A 221 2.24 -6.46 11.78
C SER A 221 1.31 -6.98 10.68
N ALA A 222 1.70 -6.79 9.41
CA ALA A 222 0.95 -7.27 8.27
C ALA A 222 1.85 -7.51 7.05
N CYS A 223 1.35 -8.33 6.13
CA CYS A 223 1.97 -8.64 4.85
C CYS A 223 0.99 -8.33 3.72
N ALA A 224 1.33 -7.36 2.87
CA ALA A 224 0.59 -7.10 1.64
C ALA A 224 1.01 -8.10 0.55
N VAL A 225 0.03 -8.72 -0.09
CA VAL A 225 0.23 -9.73 -1.13
C VAL A 225 -0.47 -9.31 -2.42
N GLY A 226 0.21 -9.42 -3.53
CA GLY A 226 -0.35 -9.10 -4.85
C GLY A 226 -0.32 -10.33 -5.75
N SER A 227 0.82 -10.59 -6.42
CA SER A 227 0.96 -11.69 -7.38
C SER A 227 0.54 -13.05 -6.84
N LEU A 228 0.80 -13.32 -5.56
CA LEU A 228 0.49 -14.59 -4.90
C LEU A 228 -1.01 -14.93 -4.93
N VAL A 229 -1.88 -13.90 -4.84
CA VAL A 229 -3.34 -14.08 -4.72
C VAL A 229 -4.10 -13.84 -6.03
N VAL A 230 -3.45 -13.23 -7.04
CA VAL A 230 -4.10 -12.93 -8.33
C VAL A 230 -3.65 -13.85 -9.45
N TYR A 231 -2.51 -14.50 -9.33
CA TYR A 231 -2.05 -15.50 -10.28
C TYR A 231 -2.11 -16.90 -9.68
N GLN A 232 -2.83 -17.81 -10.35
CA GLN A 232 -2.69 -19.23 -10.04
C GLN A 232 -1.34 -19.69 -10.61
N LYS A 233 -0.38 -20.04 -9.76
CA LYS A 233 0.74 -20.85 -10.20
C LYS A 233 0.18 -22.19 -10.67
N LYS A 234 0.36 -22.54 -11.93
CA LYS A 234 0.26 -23.95 -12.32
C LYS A 234 1.30 -24.70 -11.47
N GLY A 235 0.80 -25.59 -10.59
CA GLY A 235 1.63 -26.50 -9.81
C GLY A 235 2.49 -27.38 -10.69
#